data_b3f155df48eb878fd59fd99207154761
#
_entry.id   b3f155df48eb878fd59fd99207154761
#
_cell.length_a   1.000
_cell.length_b   1.000
_cell.length_c   1.000
_cell.angle_alpha   90.00
_cell.angle_beta   90.00
_cell.angle_gamma   90.00
#
_symmetry.space_group_name_H-M   'P 1'
#
loop_
_entity.id
_entity.type
_entity.pdbx_description
1 polymer ?
#
loop_
_entity_poly.entity_id
_entity_poly.type
_entity_poly.pdbx_seq_one_letter_code
_entity_poly.pdbx_strand_id
1 'polypeptide(L)'
;MNIDMLSVSGHKIHGPKGSGFLYIKDKTKIKPIIYGGGQQKGMRSGTENVPAYAGLGVAAEEIYTDFDKKIAHMYELRDHFIESVQRIDGVSVNGRIDHTNAPHVVSVSVDGVRAEVMLHTLEDRQIYVSAGSACSSNKPAISSTLKSIGLKPSLLDSTIRFSFCVNTTQEEIDYAVSVMAEVIPMLRRYTRR
;
A
#
# COMPACT_ATOMS: atom_id res chain seq x y z
N MET A 1 6.32 -19.24 11.78
CA MET A 1 5.98 -19.49 10.37
C MET A 1 7.05 -20.35 9.75
N ASN A 2 6.70 -21.26 8.84
CA ASN A 2 7.69 -22.08 8.14
C ASN A 2 8.02 -21.44 6.77
N ILE A 3 8.82 -20.36 6.81
CA ILE A 3 9.22 -19.58 5.63
C ILE A 3 10.64 -19.96 5.25
N ASP A 4 10.88 -20.33 4.01
CA ASP A 4 12.22 -20.68 3.52
C ASP A 4 13.02 -19.46 3.05
N MET A 5 12.35 -18.47 2.44
CA MET A 5 12.96 -17.20 2.02
C MET A 5 11.98 -16.04 2.17
N LEU A 6 12.47 -14.88 2.59
CA LEU A 6 11.70 -13.65 2.70
C LEU A 6 12.52 -12.46 2.21
N SER A 7 12.03 -11.77 1.19
CA SER A 7 12.61 -10.51 0.72
C SER A 7 11.90 -9.32 1.36
N VAL A 8 12.67 -8.41 1.92
CA VAL A 8 12.18 -7.19 2.57
C VAL A 8 12.81 -5.96 1.93
N SER A 9 12.00 -4.96 1.61
CA SER A 9 12.45 -3.65 1.14
C SER A 9 12.38 -2.63 2.27
N GLY A 10 13.50 -1.98 2.59
CA GLY A 10 13.62 -1.06 3.73
C GLY A 10 12.60 0.09 3.70
N HIS A 11 12.35 0.65 2.52
CA HIS A 11 11.36 1.75 2.37
C HIS A 11 9.92 1.37 2.71
N LYS A 12 9.59 0.08 2.84
CA LYS A 12 8.26 -0.39 3.28
C LYS A 12 8.07 -0.33 4.79
N ILE A 13 9.17 -0.16 5.52
CA ILE A 13 9.19 0.02 6.98
C ILE A 13 9.85 1.35 7.35
N HIS A 14 9.72 2.38 6.50
CA HIS A 14 10.26 3.74 6.68
C HIS A 14 11.80 3.84 6.69
N GLY A 15 12.50 2.77 6.27
CA GLY A 15 13.96 2.78 6.11
C GLY A 15 14.41 3.42 4.80
N PRO A 16 15.74 3.59 4.61
CA PRO A 16 16.30 4.22 3.42
C PRO A 16 15.93 3.48 2.14
N LYS A 17 15.63 4.23 1.07
CA LYS A 17 15.43 3.67 -0.27
C LYS A 17 16.72 3.00 -0.75
N GLY A 18 16.60 1.89 -1.48
CA GLY A 18 17.74 1.11 -1.98
C GLY A 18 18.34 0.16 -0.94
N SER A 19 17.80 0.13 0.29
CA SER A 19 18.15 -0.86 1.31
C SER A 19 17.09 -1.95 1.44
N GLY A 20 17.51 -3.11 1.94
CA GLY A 20 16.64 -4.25 2.19
C GLY A 20 17.45 -5.47 2.57
N PHE A 21 16.78 -6.58 2.83
CA PHE A 21 17.44 -7.84 3.11
C PHE A 21 16.67 -9.03 2.53
N LEU A 22 17.41 -10.12 2.35
CA LEU A 22 16.86 -11.42 2.05
C LEU A 22 17.11 -12.36 3.23
N TYR A 23 16.05 -12.79 3.89
CA TYR A 23 16.12 -13.90 4.84
C TYR A 23 16.17 -15.21 4.06
N ILE A 24 17.07 -16.09 4.48
CA ILE A 24 17.22 -17.43 3.92
C ILE A 24 17.28 -18.39 5.10
N LYS A 25 16.35 -19.33 5.15
CA LYS A 25 16.34 -20.39 6.16
C LYS A 25 17.57 -21.26 6.04
N ASP A 26 18.12 -21.69 7.17
CA ASP A 26 19.26 -22.59 7.17
C ASP A 26 19.03 -23.83 6.29
N LYS A 27 20.09 -24.26 5.59
CA LYS A 27 20.07 -25.36 4.61
C LYS A 27 19.30 -25.09 3.31
N THR A 28 18.66 -23.94 3.12
CA THR A 28 18.08 -23.56 1.84
C THR A 28 19.22 -23.23 0.86
N LYS A 29 19.27 -23.94 -0.26
CA LYS A 29 20.31 -23.78 -1.28
C LYS A 29 19.86 -22.77 -2.33
N ILE A 30 20.61 -21.66 -2.46
CA ILE A 30 20.45 -20.69 -3.55
C ILE A 30 21.78 -20.51 -4.28
N LYS A 31 21.72 -20.09 -5.53
CA LYS A 31 22.91 -19.73 -6.30
C LYS A 31 23.05 -18.20 -6.35
N PRO A 32 24.26 -17.66 -6.12
CA PRO A 32 24.52 -16.24 -6.37
C PRO A 32 24.23 -15.88 -7.83
N ILE A 33 23.75 -14.67 -8.04
CA ILE A 33 23.56 -14.09 -9.38
C ILE A 33 24.43 -12.87 -9.61
N ILE A 34 25.06 -12.34 -8.55
CA ILE A 34 26.04 -11.25 -8.60
C ILE A 34 27.35 -11.78 -8.04
N TYR A 35 28.32 -11.91 -8.93
CA TYR A 35 29.63 -12.48 -8.63
C TYR A 35 30.68 -11.40 -8.41
N GLY A 36 31.76 -11.74 -7.69
CA GLY A 36 32.91 -10.86 -7.41
C GLY A 36 33.59 -11.23 -6.10
N GLY A 37 33.57 -10.33 -5.10
CA GLY A 37 34.14 -10.58 -3.78
C GLY A 37 33.29 -11.49 -2.90
N GLY A 38 33.78 -11.76 -1.68
CA GLY A 38 33.15 -12.69 -0.72
C GLY A 38 32.06 -12.09 0.16
N GLN A 39 31.57 -10.88 -0.13
CA GLN A 39 30.54 -10.23 0.69
C GLN A 39 29.27 -11.07 0.80
N GLN A 40 28.55 -10.92 1.89
CA GLN A 40 27.36 -11.71 2.20
C GLN A 40 27.60 -13.24 2.09
N LYS A 41 28.73 -13.70 2.59
CA LYS A 41 29.16 -15.11 2.51
C LYS A 41 29.25 -15.63 1.06
N GLY A 42 29.62 -14.77 0.12
CA GLY A 42 29.70 -15.10 -1.31
C GLY A 42 28.35 -15.12 -2.04
N MET A 43 27.27 -14.80 -1.38
CA MET A 43 25.93 -14.86 -1.99
C MET A 43 25.58 -13.61 -2.80
N ARG A 44 26.14 -12.46 -2.41
CA ARG A 44 25.92 -11.19 -3.10
C ARG A 44 27.17 -10.32 -2.97
N SER A 45 27.96 -10.26 -4.02
CA SER A 45 29.18 -9.47 -4.06
C SER A 45 28.91 -7.97 -4.17
N GLY A 46 29.86 -7.17 -3.71
CA GLY A 46 29.84 -5.71 -3.71
C GLY A 46 29.99 -5.14 -2.31
N THR A 47 30.66 -3.99 -2.21
CA THR A 47 30.88 -3.29 -0.95
C THR A 47 29.54 -2.99 -0.28
N GLU A 48 29.49 -3.23 1.01
CA GLU A 48 28.28 -3.10 1.82
C GLU A 48 27.93 -1.63 2.06
N ASN A 49 26.67 -1.28 1.85
CA ASN A 49 26.15 0.07 2.11
C ASN A 49 25.84 0.21 3.61
N VAL A 50 26.89 0.35 4.43
CA VAL A 50 26.78 0.43 5.90
C VAL A 50 25.84 1.52 6.37
N PRO A 51 25.87 2.77 5.83
CA PRO A 51 24.91 3.79 6.24
C PRO A 51 23.45 3.40 6.02
N ALA A 52 23.14 2.78 4.89
CA ALA A 52 21.78 2.34 4.60
C ALA A 52 21.37 1.15 5.49
N TYR A 53 22.30 0.27 5.84
CA TYR A 53 22.02 -0.84 6.76
C TYR A 53 21.79 -0.35 8.18
N ALA A 54 22.55 0.65 8.64
CA ALA A 54 22.32 1.29 9.95
C ALA A 54 20.92 1.93 9.99
N GLY A 55 20.56 2.72 8.97
CA GLY A 55 19.22 3.31 8.87
C GLY A 55 18.10 2.26 8.77
N LEU A 56 18.34 1.14 8.08
CA LEU A 56 17.38 0.02 8.04
C LEU A 56 17.20 -0.63 9.43
N GLY A 57 18.30 -0.76 10.19
CA GLY A 57 18.26 -1.27 11.57
C GLY A 57 17.41 -0.40 12.48
N VAL A 58 17.63 0.92 12.47
CA VAL A 58 16.82 1.89 13.22
C VAL A 58 15.34 1.82 12.83
N ALA A 59 15.04 1.80 11.52
CA ALA A 59 13.67 1.69 11.04
C ALA A 59 12.98 0.39 11.49
N ALA A 60 13.72 -0.72 11.50
CA ALA A 60 13.19 -1.99 12.00
C ALA A 60 12.93 -1.94 13.50
N GLU A 61 13.85 -1.40 14.29
CA GLU A 61 13.68 -1.23 15.74
C GLU A 61 12.45 -0.35 16.03
N GLU A 62 12.34 0.78 15.36
CA GLU A 62 11.22 1.70 15.54
C GLU A 62 9.88 1.06 15.19
N ILE A 63 9.77 0.40 14.03
CA ILE A 63 8.47 -0.17 13.60
C ILE A 63 8.02 -1.32 14.50
N TYR A 64 8.94 -2.12 15.03
CA TYR A 64 8.63 -3.25 15.90
C TYR A 64 8.51 -2.89 17.38
N THR A 65 8.95 -1.72 17.81
CA THR A 65 8.68 -1.21 19.16
C THR A 65 7.19 -0.94 19.30
N ASP A 66 6.56 -1.48 20.34
CA ASP A 66 5.10 -1.41 20.57
C ASP A 66 4.24 -1.88 19.37
N PHE A 67 4.73 -2.90 18.65
CA PHE A 67 4.15 -3.37 17.39
C PHE A 67 2.64 -3.63 17.47
N ASP A 68 2.19 -4.35 18.50
CA ASP A 68 0.77 -4.71 18.65
C ASP A 68 -0.12 -3.47 18.82
N LYS A 69 0.35 -2.44 19.53
CA LYS A 69 -0.37 -1.17 19.67
C LYS A 69 -0.47 -0.42 18.34
N LYS A 70 0.62 -0.40 17.57
CA LYS A 70 0.66 0.23 16.25
C LYS A 70 -0.29 -0.48 15.27
N ILE A 71 -0.31 -1.80 15.30
CA ILE A 71 -1.23 -2.59 14.47
C ILE A 71 -2.68 -2.37 14.90
N ALA A 72 -2.99 -2.35 16.19
CA ALA A 72 -4.33 -2.06 16.71
C ALA A 72 -4.80 -0.68 16.24
N HIS A 73 -3.96 0.35 16.39
CA HIS A 73 -4.25 1.70 15.91
C HIS A 73 -4.53 1.74 14.39
N MET A 74 -3.74 1.05 13.57
CA MET A 74 -4.01 0.98 12.14
C MET A 74 -5.34 0.28 11.81
N TYR A 75 -5.75 -0.72 12.60
CA TYR A 75 -7.08 -1.33 12.44
C TYR A 75 -8.20 -0.37 12.82
N GLU A 76 -8.06 0.40 13.90
CA GLU A 76 -9.02 1.43 14.30
C GLU A 76 -9.20 2.48 13.19
N LEU A 77 -8.11 3.01 12.66
CA LEU A 77 -8.13 3.97 11.55
C LEU A 77 -8.78 3.39 10.29
N ARG A 78 -8.41 2.14 9.94
CA ARG A 78 -8.99 1.45 8.78
C ARG A 78 -10.49 1.27 8.92
N ASP A 79 -10.95 0.80 10.08
CA ASP A 79 -12.36 0.52 10.31
C ASP A 79 -13.17 1.83 10.32
N HIS A 80 -12.65 2.87 10.95
CA HIS A 80 -13.23 4.21 10.90
C HIS A 80 -13.32 4.75 9.45
N PHE A 81 -12.27 4.59 8.65
CA PHE A 81 -12.28 4.96 7.24
C PHE A 81 -13.34 4.20 6.46
N ILE A 82 -13.38 2.86 6.61
CA ILE A 82 -14.35 2.00 5.92
C ILE A 82 -15.79 2.39 6.25
N GLU A 83 -16.11 2.54 7.53
CA GLU A 83 -17.45 2.98 7.97
C GLU A 83 -17.84 4.33 7.38
N SER A 84 -16.89 5.25 7.34
CA SER A 84 -17.13 6.61 6.88
C SER A 84 -17.32 6.69 5.37
N VAL A 85 -16.48 6.02 4.56
CA VAL A 85 -16.61 6.05 3.10
C VAL A 85 -17.82 5.30 2.59
N GLN A 86 -18.28 4.27 3.30
CA GLN A 86 -19.49 3.52 2.94
C GLN A 86 -20.79 4.32 3.11
N ARG A 87 -20.75 5.44 3.83
CA ARG A 87 -21.89 6.37 3.93
C ARG A 87 -22.03 7.27 2.70
N ILE A 88 -21.00 7.34 1.87
CA ILE A 88 -21.03 8.13 0.62
C ILE A 88 -21.72 7.28 -0.45
N ASP A 89 -22.77 7.82 -1.05
CA ASP A 89 -23.54 7.13 -2.08
C ASP A 89 -22.65 6.62 -3.22
N GLY A 90 -22.87 5.37 -3.66
CA GLY A 90 -22.14 4.71 -4.74
C GLY A 90 -20.65 4.46 -4.46
N VAL A 91 -20.22 4.53 -3.20
CA VAL A 91 -18.88 4.13 -2.77
C VAL A 91 -18.96 2.72 -2.16
N SER A 92 -18.04 1.87 -2.55
CA SER A 92 -17.93 0.50 -2.03
C SER A 92 -16.49 0.13 -1.71
N VAL A 93 -16.29 -0.65 -0.65
CA VAL A 93 -14.99 -1.20 -0.26
C VAL A 93 -14.84 -2.58 -0.88
N ASN A 94 -13.67 -2.85 -1.49
CA ASN A 94 -13.38 -4.09 -2.16
C ASN A 94 -12.63 -5.06 -1.25
N GLY A 95 -12.96 -6.35 -1.36
CA GLY A 95 -12.35 -7.41 -0.56
C GLY A 95 -13.04 -7.59 0.79
N ARG A 96 -12.35 -8.32 1.69
CA ARG A 96 -12.86 -8.60 3.03
C ARG A 96 -12.56 -7.42 3.95
N ILE A 97 -13.48 -7.11 4.84
CA ILE A 97 -13.35 -6.02 5.81
C ILE A 97 -13.04 -6.50 7.23
N ASP A 98 -12.91 -7.82 7.41
CA ASP A 98 -12.53 -8.42 8.70
C ASP A 98 -11.03 -8.20 9.02
N HIS A 99 -10.64 -8.49 10.26
CA HIS A 99 -9.26 -8.35 10.72
C HIS A 99 -8.31 -9.47 10.24
N THR A 100 -8.71 -10.26 9.25
CA THR A 100 -7.80 -11.20 8.55
C THR A 100 -7.02 -10.52 7.42
N ASN A 101 -7.42 -9.31 7.02
CA ASN A 101 -6.73 -8.49 6.03
C ASN A 101 -5.74 -7.53 6.69
N ALA A 102 -4.71 -7.15 5.94
CA ALA A 102 -3.75 -6.16 6.40
C ALA A 102 -4.40 -4.78 6.65
N PRO A 103 -4.14 -4.10 7.78
CA PRO A 103 -4.82 -2.86 8.13
C PRO A 103 -4.38 -1.65 7.32
N HIS A 104 -3.22 -1.71 6.67
CA HIS A 104 -2.58 -0.57 6.02
C HIS A 104 -3.05 -0.28 4.60
N VAL A 105 -4.01 -1.03 4.06
CA VAL A 105 -4.50 -0.87 2.67
C VAL A 105 -6.00 -1.06 2.61
N VAL A 106 -6.70 -0.09 2.01
CA VAL A 106 -8.12 -0.18 1.67
C VAL A 106 -8.32 0.13 0.19
N SER A 107 -8.99 -0.77 -0.51
CA SER A 107 -9.38 -0.60 -1.92
C SER A 107 -10.82 -0.13 -2.00
N VAL A 108 -11.04 1.00 -2.66
CA VAL A 108 -12.35 1.67 -2.73
C VAL A 108 -12.76 1.86 -4.18
N SER A 109 -13.96 1.44 -4.54
CA SER A 109 -14.58 1.72 -5.83
C SER A 109 -15.60 2.85 -5.70
N VAL A 110 -15.54 3.81 -6.62
CA VAL A 110 -16.45 4.96 -6.67
C VAL A 110 -17.25 4.88 -7.98
N ASP A 111 -18.48 4.37 -7.90
CA ASP A 111 -19.32 4.19 -9.07
C ASP A 111 -19.55 5.52 -9.82
N GLY A 112 -19.38 5.50 -11.14
CA GLY A 112 -19.54 6.67 -12.00
C GLY A 112 -18.39 7.67 -11.97
N VAL A 113 -17.25 7.39 -11.32
CA VAL A 113 -16.06 8.25 -11.34
C VAL A 113 -14.83 7.43 -11.75
N ARG A 114 -14.10 7.89 -12.77
CA ARG A 114 -12.85 7.23 -13.17
C ARG A 114 -11.77 7.41 -12.10
N ALA A 115 -11.03 6.34 -11.83
CA ALA A 115 -9.97 6.32 -10.83
C ALA A 115 -8.90 7.40 -11.04
N GLU A 116 -8.51 7.65 -12.29
CA GLU A 116 -7.53 8.68 -12.65
C GLU A 116 -8.02 10.09 -12.33
N VAL A 117 -9.30 10.38 -12.65
CA VAL A 117 -9.92 11.69 -12.33
C VAL A 117 -10.01 11.89 -10.83
N MET A 118 -10.42 10.85 -10.09
CA MET A 118 -10.48 10.90 -8.63
C MET A 118 -9.09 11.09 -8.02
N LEU A 119 -8.07 10.38 -8.53
CA LEU A 119 -6.68 10.47 -8.05
C LEU A 119 -6.18 11.92 -8.15
N HIS A 120 -6.28 12.56 -9.32
CA HIS A 120 -5.82 13.93 -9.50
C HIS A 120 -6.63 14.94 -8.69
N THR A 121 -7.95 14.73 -8.58
CA THR A 121 -8.81 15.60 -7.73
C THR A 121 -8.41 15.53 -6.26
N LEU A 122 -8.05 14.35 -5.75
CA LEU A 122 -7.56 14.17 -4.39
C LEU A 122 -6.15 14.74 -4.21
N GLU A 123 -5.26 14.57 -5.21
CA GLU A 123 -3.92 15.15 -5.24
C GLU A 123 -3.93 16.68 -5.13
N ASP A 124 -4.83 17.34 -5.84
CA ASP A 124 -5.06 18.79 -5.74
C ASP A 124 -5.46 19.25 -4.32
N ARG A 125 -5.99 18.35 -3.52
CA ARG A 125 -6.34 18.54 -2.09
C ARG A 125 -5.29 17.95 -1.14
N GLN A 126 -4.08 17.66 -1.63
CA GLN A 126 -2.95 17.09 -0.86
C GLN A 126 -3.24 15.69 -0.28
N ILE A 127 -4.14 14.93 -0.93
CA ILE A 127 -4.47 13.55 -0.55
C ILE A 127 -3.88 12.63 -1.63
N TYR A 128 -2.83 11.89 -1.26
CA TYR A 128 -2.09 11.06 -2.19
C TYR A 128 -2.55 9.60 -2.10
N VAL A 129 -3.19 9.14 -3.18
CA VAL A 129 -3.73 7.79 -3.32
C VAL A 129 -3.12 7.07 -4.52
N SER A 130 -3.50 5.83 -4.77
CA SER A 130 -3.03 5.09 -5.95
C SER A 130 -4.19 4.59 -6.77
N ALA A 131 -4.14 4.78 -8.09
CA ALA A 131 -5.01 4.13 -9.06
C ALA A 131 -4.24 2.97 -9.71
N GLY A 132 -4.79 1.76 -9.68
CA GLY A 132 -4.14 0.56 -10.21
C GLY A 132 -2.95 0.07 -9.36
N SER A 133 -1.98 -0.63 -9.98
CA SER A 133 -0.76 -1.03 -9.30
C SER A 133 0.28 0.10 -9.39
N ALA A 134 0.93 0.42 -8.28
CA ALA A 134 1.99 1.45 -8.23
C ALA A 134 3.16 1.19 -9.21
N CYS A 135 3.34 -0.06 -9.65
CA CYS A 135 4.43 -0.46 -10.57
C CYS A 135 4.05 -0.41 -12.06
N SER A 136 2.78 -0.22 -12.41
CA SER A 136 2.29 -0.22 -13.80
C SER A 136 1.75 1.13 -14.26
N SER A 137 2.13 2.21 -13.62
CA SER A 137 1.68 3.59 -13.89
C SER A 137 1.95 4.08 -15.34
N ASN A 138 2.84 3.42 -16.07
CA ASN A 138 3.18 3.79 -17.46
C ASN A 138 2.32 3.11 -18.53
N LYS A 139 1.36 2.24 -18.16
CA LYS A 139 0.39 1.66 -19.11
C LYS A 139 -0.96 1.54 -18.40
N PRO A 140 -2.04 2.12 -18.97
CA PRO A 140 -3.39 1.95 -18.45
C PRO A 140 -3.82 0.49 -18.65
N ALA A 141 -3.41 -0.38 -17.72
CA ALA A 141 -3.79 -1.78 -17.72
C ALA A 141 -4.78 -2.02 -16.60
N ILE A 142 -5.91 -2.62 -16.96
CA ILE A 142 -6.90 -3.05 -15.97
C ILE A 142 -6.22 -3.99 -14.97
N SER A 143 -6.35 -3.69 -13.68
CA SER A 143 -5.73 -4.45 -12.60
C SER A 143 -6.14 -5.93 -12.65
N SER A 144 -5.15 -6.82 -12.84
CA SER A 144 -5.37 -8.27 -12.77
C SER A 144 -5.86 -8.70 -11.39
N THR A 145 -5.39 -8.04 -10.33
CA THR A 145 -5.83 -8.28 -8.95
C THR A 145 -7.33 -8.01 -8.81
N LEU A 146 -7.82 -6.84 -9.27
CA LEU A 146 -9.24 -6.50 -9.17
C LEU A 146 -10.11 -7.46 -9.98
N LYS A 147 -9.64 -7.93 -11.13
CA LYS A 147 -10.33 -8.99 -11.89
C LYS A 147 -10.37 -10.30 -11.12
N SER A 148 -9.25 -10.71 -10.53
CA SER A 148 -9.14 -11.99 -9.82
C SER A 148 -9.99 -12.06 -8.56
N ILE A 149 -10.25 -10.94 -7.90
CA ILE A 149 -11.19 -10.88 -6.76
C ILE A 149 -12.66 -10.77 -7.21
N GLY A 150 -12.94 -10.81 -8.52
CA GLY A 150 -14.29 -10.81 -9.07
C GLY A 150 -14.99 -9.46 -9.10
N LEU A 151 -14.22 -8.36 -9.12
CA LEU A 151 -14.81 -7.03 -9.20
C LEU A 151 -15.56 -6.84 -10.53
N LYS A 152 -16.73 -6.20 -10.48
CA LYS A 152 -17.55 -5.92 -11.65
C LYS A 152 -16.74 -5.11 -12.69
N PRO A 153 -16.85 -5.40 -14.00
CA PRO A 153 -16.10 -4.69 -15.03
C PRO A 153 -16.25 -3.16 -14.98
N SER A 154 -17.44 -2.66 -14.64
CA SER A 154 -17.73 -1.22 -14.50
C SER A 154 -16.95 -0.53 -13.39
N LEU A 155 -16.46 -1.27 -12.39
CA LEU A 155 -15.74 -0.74 -11.24
C LEU A 155 -14.21 -0.85 -11.38
N LEU A 156 -13.72 -1.57 -12.39
CA LEU A 156 -12.28 -1.78 -12.58
C LEU A 156 -11.51 -0.47 -12.83
N ASP A 157 -12.13 0.47 -13.57
CA ASP A 157 -11.57 1.80 -13.85
C ASP A 157 -12.03 2.88 -12.86
N SER A 158 -12.74 2.48 -11.81
CA SER A 158 -13.31 3.37 -10.78
C SER A 158 -12.76 3.06 -9.40
N THR A 159 -11.64 2.31 -9.33
CA THR A 159 -11.10 1.81 -8.07
C THR A 159 -9.78 2.50 -7.74
N ILE A 160 -9.70 3.06 -6.54
CA ILE A 160 -8.52 3.66 -5.95
C ILE A 160 -8.12 2.93 -4.67
N ARG A 161 -6.83 3.02 -4.31
CA ARG A 161 -6.27 2.41 -3.11
C ARG A 161 -5.79 3.47 -2.14
N PHE A 162 -6.32 3.44 -0.95
CA PHE A 162 -5.81 4.18 0.20
C PHE A 162 -4.78 3.34 0.93
N SER A 163 -3.74 3.98 1.44
CA SER A 163 -2.70 3.33 2.21
C SER A 163 -2.42 4.13 3.48
N PHE A 164 -2.37 3.44 4.60
CA PHE A 164 -2.13 4.00 5.93
C PHE A 164 -0.76 3.56 6.44
N CYS A 165 -0.22 4.27 7.39
CA CYS A 165 0.98 3.88 8.12
C CYS A 165 0.79 4.13 9.61
N VAL A 166 1.78 3.75 10.40
CA VAL A 166 1.74 3.91 11.88
C VAL A 166 1.67 5.37 12.34
N ASN A 167 1.95 6.33 11.45
CA ASN A 167 1.90 7.77 11.73
C ASN A 167 0.64 8.44 11.17
N THR A 168 -0.23 7.70 10.48
CA THR A 168 -1.50 8.25 9.98
C THR A 168 -2.39 8.62 11.16
N THR A 169 -3.04 9.78 11.09
CA THR A 169 -3.93 10.26 12.14
C THR A 169 -5.41 10.13 11.75
N GLN A 170 -6.28 10.21 12.74
CA GLN A 170 -7.73 10.20 12.49
C GLN A 170 -8.16 11.46 11.73
N GLU A 171 -7.56 12.61 12.03
CA GLU A 171 -7.85 13.87 11.34
C GLU A 171 -7.54 13.81 9.85
N GLU A 172 -6.45 13.13 9.46
CA GLU A 172 -6.12 12.89 8.04
C GLU A 172 -7.18 12.01 7.36
N ILE A 173 -7.67 10.99 8.06
CA ILE A 173 -8.76 10.12 7.58
C ILE A 173 -10.05 10.92 7.41
N ASP A 174 -10.45 11.70 8.41
CA ASP A 174 -11.67 12.51 8.40
C ASP A 174 -11.62 13.57 7.29
N TYR A 175 -10.46 14.19 7.10
CA TYR A 175 -10.23 15.11 6.00
C TYR A 175 -10.40 14.43 4.64
N ALA A 176 -9.78 13.28 4.43
CA ALA A 176 -9.88 12.53 3.19
C ALA A 176 -11.34 12.14 2.87
N VAL A 177 -12.08 11.66 3.86
CA VAL A 177 -13.50 11.31 3.73
C VAL A 177 -14.35 12.54 3.40
N SER A 178 -14.11 13.67 4.07
CA SER A 178 -14.85 14.92 3.83
C SER A 178 -14.66 15.42 2.40
N VAL A 179 -13.42 15.40 1.91
CA VAL A 179 -13.11 15.76 0.52
C VAL A 179 -13.78 14.81 -0.46
N MET A 180 -13.74 13.49 -0.22
CA MET A 180 -14.45 12.52 -1.06
C MET A 180 -15.95 12.81 -1.14
N ALA A 181 -16.59 13.09 0.00
CA ALA A 181 -18.01 13.41 0.07
C ALA A 181 -18.36 14.69 -0.72
N GLU A 182 -17.47 15.69 -0.73
CA GLU A 182 -17.60 16.92 -1.51
C GLU A 182 -17.46 16.69 -3.01
N VAL A 183 -16.39 15.99 -3.43
CA VAL A 183 -16.01 15.96 -4.84
C VAL A 183 -16.74 14.88 -5.65
N ILE A 184 -17.13 13.75 -5.07
CA ILE A 184 -17.78 12.65 -5.78
C ILE A 184 -19.06 13.07 -6.50
N PRO A 185 -20.01 13.78 -5.86
CA PRO A 185 -21.22 14.25 -6.54
C PRO A 185 -20.92 15.20 -7.71
N MET A 186 -19.89 16.01 -7.58
CA MET A 186 -19.46 16.94 -8.62
C MET A 186 -18.85 16.16 -9.81
N LEU A 187 -17.94 15.23 -9.58
CA LEU A 187 -17.25 14.47 -10.61
C LEU A 187 -18.23 13.62 -11.44
N ARG A 188 -19.23 13.02 -10.81
CA ARG A 188 -20.28 12.27 -11.51
C ARG A 188 -21.04 13.06 -12.56
N ARG A 189 -21.20 14.38 -12.37
CA ARG A 189 -21.88 15.26 -13.36
C ARG A 189 -21.11 15.40 -14.66
N TYR A 190 -19.78 15.22 -14.60
CA TYR A 190 -18.88 15.34 -15.76
C TYR A 190 -18.57 13.99 -16.43
N THR A 191 -18.94 12.87 -15.80
CA THR A 191 -18.79 11.55 -16.41
C THR A 191 -19.92 11.39 -17.43
N ARG A 192 -19.60 11.65 -18.70
CA ARG A 192 -20.55 11.39 -19.79
C ARG A 192 -20.79 9.88 -19.91
N ARG A 193 -22.05 9.51 -20.02
CA ARG A 193 -22.55 8.16 -20.37
C ARG A 193 -22.04 7.72 -21.73
#